data_2aff89957832fe01a746063d3514a781
#
_entry.id   2aff89957832fe01a746063d3514a781
#
_cell.length_a   1.000
_cell.length_b   1.000
_cell.length_c   1.000
_cell.angle_alpha   90.00
_cell.angle_beta   90.00
_cell.angle_gamma   90.00
#
_symmetry.space_group_name_H-M   'P 1'
#
loop_
_entity.id
_entity.type
_entity.pdbx_description
1 polymer ?
#
loop_
_entity_poly.entity_id
_entity_poly.type
_entity_poly.pdbx_seq_one_letter_code
_entity_poly.pdbx_strand_id
1 'polypeptide(L)'
;MYVYTSKQEKINLANEAFSSGGEGEVRKVISSPSRFKNICVKLYYQKKRTPQQESKIKYMVQNPPQQVEGTGFMIGWPLDYVSDASGNFMGFIMPLAYPNSKQLIILTAPKLSNKLGSEWFDRYDRSNGKYALIARLKLINNIAIPIHLLHSTGKYVLKDFKPENVLITHDGKVTLVDMDSVQISEGNRMLFSGTAATPNYIPPEYYSRGVGKSTTVPLQKSWDNFAIGVVFYQILFGLHPYVVTPWVLKDSSCNEIFQNIAQNLFPYGPNRSKIKSFPDLHKKFEVLPPIVQKMFLSVFSDIENSRPSAEDWGKEVHKLVVAAGAVPKPVPVPRPKPSPKRGPKPTPRKPTPSIPSTVEQPGFWESMFSFSGRSRRSRYWLTGIVCSIMYVVALFALVALMGRDENTVQGIATILYIPLLWACLANCSKRLHDLGKSAGWIIVLFIPFINLGLAIYMAFFEGEQSDNEYGPSPY
;
A
#
# COMPACT_ATOMS: atom_id res chain seq x y z
N MET A 1 -5.70 -23.62 17.30
CA MET A 1 -5.86 -22.65 18.41
C MET A 1 -7.33 -22.47 18.72
N TYR A 2 -7.69 -22.26 20.01
CA TYR A 2 -9.09 -22.06 20.41
C TYR A 2 -9.29 -20.70 21.05
N VAL A 3 -10.46 -20.10 20.81
CA VAL A 3 -10.97 -18.90 21.50
C VAL A 3 -12.43 -19.10 21.87
N TYR A 4 -12.96 -18.28 22.75
CA TYR A 4 -14.31 -18.39 23.27
C TYR A 4 -15.09 -17.11 22.99
N THR A 5 -16.35 -17.24 22.57
CA THR A 5 -17.28 -16.13 22.33
C THR A 5 -17.72 -15.46 23.63
N SER A 6 -18.46 -14.36 23.55
CA SER A 6 -19.12 -13.73 24.71
C SER A 6 -20.02 -14.69 25.50
N LYS A 7 -20.53 -15.73 24.85
CA LYS A 7 -21.38 -16.77 25.44
C LYS A 7 -20.63 -18.04 25.85
N GLN A 8 -19.27 -17.96 25.92
CA GLN A 8 -18.40 -19.10 26.25
C GLN A 8 -18.47 -20.28 25.26
N GLU A 9 -18.92 -20.01 24.03
CA GLU A 9 -18.92 -21.00 22.97
C GLU A 9 -17.56 -21.09 22.30
N LYS A 10 -17.07 -22.29 22.07
CA LYS A 10 -15.74 -22.55 21.56
C LYS A 10 -15.66 -22.35 20.04
N ILE A 11 -14.64 -21.64 19.59
CA ILE A 11 -14.29 -21.46 18.18
C ILE A 11 -12.89 -22.02 17.93
N ASN A 12 -12.73 -22.86 16.92
CA ASN A 12 -11.46 -23.39 16.49
C ASN A 12 -10.90 -22.57 15.33
N LEU A 13 -9.69 -22.05 15.50
CA LEU A 13 -8.99 -21.20 14.52
C LEU A 13 -7.84 -21.97 13.85
N ALA A 14 -7.57 -21.65 12.60
CA ALA A 14 -6.38 -22.13 11.91
C ALA A 14 -5.10 -21.69 12.66
N ASN A 15 -4.07 -22.52 12.60
CA ASN A 15 -2.80 -22.22 13.28
C ASN A 15 -2.06 -21.04 12.64
N GLU A 16 -2.24 -20.83 11.33
CA GLU A 16 -1.64 -19.74 10.59
C GLU A 16 -2.63 -18.61 10.36
N ALA A 17 -2.14 -17.37 10.48
CA ALA A 17 -2.88 -16.19 10.07
C ALA A 17 -2.83 -16.07 8.54
N PHE A 18 -3.93 -15.70 7.92
CA PHE A 18 -3.97 -15.40 6.48
C PHE A 18 -3.78 -13.91 6.17
N SER A 19 -3.82 -13.07 7.20
CA SER A 19 -3.54 -11.63 7.12
C SER A 19 -2.99 -11.15 8.46
N SER A 20 -2.10 -10.16 8.42
CA SER A 20 -1.55 -9.52 9.62
C SER A 20 -1.31 -8.03 9.36
N GLY A 21 -1.36 -7.23 10.42
CA GLY A 21 -1.14 -5.78 10.38
C GLY A 21 -0.50 -5.28 11.67
N GLY A 22 -0.42 -3.95 11.86
CA GLY A 22 0.23 -3.34 13.02
C GLY A 22 -0.45 -3.60 14.38
N GLU A 23 -1.72 -4.00 14.39
CA GLU A 23 -2.49 -4.19 15.62
C GLU A 23 -2.74 -5.65 15.97
N GLY A 24 -2.71 -6.55 14.96
CA GLY A 24 -3.04 -7.95 15.16
C GLY A 24 -3.01 -8.76 13.87
N GLU A 25 -3.54 -9.96 13.95
CA GLU A 25 -3.60 -10.92 12.85
C GLU A 25 -5.04 -11.43 12.66
N VAL A 26 -5.36 -11.83 11.42
CA VAL A 26 -6.66 -12.39 11.06
C VAL A 26 -6.52 -13.88 10.75
N ARG A 27 -7.33 -14.70 11.42
CA ARG A 27 -7.31 -16.16 11.30
C ARG A 27 -8.61 -16.71 10.73
N LYS A 28 -8.49 -17.75 9.91
CA LYS A 28 -9.64 -18.51 9.42
C LYS A 28 -10.25 -19.31 10.56
N VAL A 29 -11.56 -19.42 10.53
CA VAL A 29 -12.32 -20.30 11.44
C VAL A 29 -12.43 -21.69 10.81
N ILE A 30 -12.02 -22.71 11.57
CA ILE A 30 -12.15 -24.13 11.19
C ILE A 30 -13.53 -24.66 11.60
N SER A 31 -13.95 -24.34 12.85
CA SER A 31 -15.26 -24.67 13.34
C SER A 31 -15.78 -23.61 14.30
N SER A 32 -17.08 -23.35 14.24
CA SER A 32 -17.78 -22.35 15.04
C SER A 32 -19.22 -22.79 15.34
N PRO A 33 -19.87 -22.16 16.31
CA PRO A 33 -21.33 -22.33 16.52
C PRO A 33 -22.10 -22.01 15.24
N SER A 34 -23.22 -22.72 15.02
CA SER A 34 -24.03 -22.65 13.78
C SER A 34 -24.59 -21.25 13.46
N ARG A 35 -24.69 -20.39 14.47
CA ARG A 35 -25.12 -18.99 14.31
C ARG A 35 -24.10 -18.11 13.51
N PHE A 36 -22.86 -18.56 13.42
CA PHE A 36 -21.81 -17.84 12.67
C PHE A 36 -21.50 -18.56 11.36
N LYS A 37 -21.71 -17.88 10.25
CA LYS A 37 -21.41 -18.39 8.90
C LYS A 37 -20.42 -17.44 8.21
N ASN A 38 -19.48 -18.00 7.48
CA ASN A 38 -18.51 -17.23 6.68
C ASN A 38 -17.82 -16.14 7.50
N ILE A 39 -17.19 -16.50 8.60
CA ILE A 39 -16.54 -15.60 9.54
C ILE A 39 -15.01 -15.80 9.57
N CYS A 40 -14.32 -14.79 10.06
CA CYS A 40 -12.94 -14.85 10.50
C CYS A 40 -12.79 -14.15 11.86
N VAL A 41 -11.62 -14.32 12.49
CA VAL A 41 -11.33 -13.71 13.80
C VAL A 41 -10.10 -12.85 13.70
N LYS A 42 -10.20 -11.56 14.08
CA LYS A 42 -9.05 -10.67 14.31
C LYS A 42 -8.59 -10.86 15.74
N LEU A 43 -7.34 -11.26 15.92
CA LEU A 43 -6.68 -11.39 17.22
C LEU A 43 -5.69 -10.25 17.37
N TYR A 44 -5.84 -9.45 18.41
CA TYR A 44 -4.90 -8.37 18.72
C TYR A 44 -3.59 -8.93 19.26
N TYR A 45 -2.48 -8.28 18.94
CA TYR A 45 -1.21 -8.51 19.64
C TYR A 45 -1.33 -8.12 21.10
N GLN A 46 -0.59 -8.79 21.97
CA GLN A 46 -0.74 -8.64 23.43
C GLN A 46 -0.72 -7.18 23.90
N LYS A 47 0.16 -6.35 23.33
CA LYS A 47 0.27 -4.91 23.65
C LYS A 47 -0.97 -4.07 23.26
N LYS A 48 -1.84 -4.62 22.43
CA LYS A 48 -3.06 -3.96 21.92
C LYS A 48 -4.34 -4.45 22.62
N ARG A 49 -4.25 -5.46 23.48
CA ARG A 49 -5.39 -5.99 24.25
C ARG A 49 -5.63 -5.15 25.50
N THR A 50 -5.95 -3.88 25.31
CA THR A 50 -6.19 -2.94 26.42
C THR A 50 -7.66 -2.97 26.83
N PRO A 51 -8.01 -2.62 28.11
CA PRO A 51 -9.39 -2.48 28.55
C PRO A 51 -10.20 -1.49 27.71
N GLN A 52 -9.55 -0.45 27.19
CA GLN A 52 -10.19 0.52 26.30
C GLN A 52 -10.56 -0.13 24.95
N GLN A 53 -9.68 -0.94 24.36
CA GLN A 53 -9.96 -1.66 23.11
C GLN A 53 -11.06 -2.69 23.31
N GLU A 54 -11.04 -3.42 24.40
CA GLU A 54 -12.11 -4.36 24.77
C GLU A 54 -13.47 -3.66 24.89
N SER A 55 -13.51 -2.53 25.62
CA SER A 55 -14.73 -1.73 25.78
C SER A 55 -15.24 -1.19 24.46
N LYS A 56 -14.34 -0.75 23.56
CA LYS A 56 -14.68 -0.31 22.20
C LYS A 56 -15.32 -1.42 21.39
N ILE A 57 -14.72 -2.60 21.36
CA ILE A 57 -15.27 -3.76 20.60
C ILE A 57 -16.62 -4.19 21.17
N LYS A 58 -16.78 -4.24 22.50
CA LYS A 58 -18.08 -4.52 23.14
C LYS A 58 -19.15 -3.50 22.75
N TYR A 59 -18.81 -2.20 22.73
CA TYR A 59 -19.72 -1.15 22.26
C TYR A 59 -20.13 -1.36 20.80
N MET A 60 -19.16 -1.67 19.91
CA MET A 60 -19.41 -1.90 18.48
C MET A 60 -20.34 -3.10 18.27
N VAL A 61 -20.14 -4.20 18.98
CA VAL A 61 -21.03 -5.39 18.92
C VAL A 61 -22.46 -5.05 19.31
N GLN A 62 -22.67 -4.16 20.28
CA GLN A 62 -24.00 -3.72 20.74
C GLN A 62 -24.65 -2.67 19.82
N ASN A 63 -23.84 -1.96 19.00
CA ASN A 63 -24.28 -0.86 18.15
C ASN A 63 -23.87 -1.09 16.68
N PRO A 64 -24.29 -2.18 16.02
CA PRO A 64 -23.92 -2.43 14.64
C PRO A 64 -24.59 -1.42 13.70
N PRO A 65 -23.92 -1.03 12.57
CA PRO A 65 -24.59 -0.33 11.48
C PRO A 65 -25.62 -1.26 10.83
N GLN A 66 -26.53 -0.69 10.07
CA GLN A 66 -27.49 -1.48 9.30
C GLN A 66 -26.72 -2.40 8.32
N GLN A 67 -26.99 -3.68 8.38
CA GLN A 67 -26.48 -4.68 7.43
C GLN A 67 -27.58 -5.00 6.42
N VAL A 68 -27.22 -5.09 5.15
CA VAL A 68 -28.15 -5.45 4.07
C VAL A 68 -27.60 -6.72 3.41
N GLU A 69 -28.29 -7.83 3.57
CA GLU A 69 -27.90 -9.10 2.98
C GLU A 69 -28.15 -9.14 1.46
N GLY A 70 -27.39 -9.98 0.75
CA GLY A 70 -27.55 -10.20 -0.68
C GLY A 70 -27.08 -9.07 -1.59
N THR A 71 -26.39 -8.07 -1.04
CA THR A 71 -25.86 -6.92 -1.77
C THR A 71 -24.42 -7.16 -2.27
N GLY A 72 -23.95 -6.32 -3.16
CA GLY A 72 -22.58 -6.33 -3.65
C GLY A 72 -21.56 -5.70 -2.67
N PHE A 73 -21.91 -5.50 -1.41
CA PHE A 73 -21.02 -4.93 -0.39
C PHE A 73 -21.18 -5.63 0.96
N MET A 74 -20.15 -5.48 1.80
CA MET A 74 -20.07 -6.03 3.15
C MET A 74 -19.26 -5.09 4.03
N ILE A 75 -19.61 -5.01 5.32
CA ILE A 75 -18.84 -4.30 6.34
C ILE A 75 -18.23 -5.33 7.28
N GLY A 76 -16.91 -5.33 7.43
CA GLY A 76 -16.15 -6.19 8.35
C GLY A 76 -16.34 -5.78 9.81
N TRP A 77 -17.61 -5.67 10.24
CA TRP A 77 -18.00 -5.19 11.56
C TRP A 77 -17.88 -6.27 12.62
N PRO A 78 -17.47 -5.94 13.87
CA PRO A 78 -17.45 -6.89 14.97
C PRO A 78 -18.84 -7.49 15.23
N LEU A 79 -18.94 -8.82 15.12
CA LEU A 79 -20.16 -9.59 15.40
C LEU A 79 -20.23 -10.06 16.85
N ASP A 80 -19.07 -10.36 17.43
CA ASP A 80 -18.89 -10.77 18.82
C ASP A 80 -17.42 -10.59 19.22
N TYR A 81 -17.12 -10.42 20.49
CA TYR A 81 -15.75 -10.43 20.98
C TYR A 81 -15.31 -11.85 21.35
N VAL A 82 -14.00 -12.08 21.40
CA VAL A 82 -13.43 -13.36 21.79
C VAL A 82 -12.41 -13.21 22.92
N SER A 83 -12.38 -14.25 23.78
CA SER A 83 -11.46 -14.38 24.91
C SER A 83 -10.68 -15.70 24.83
N ASP A 84 -9.62 -15.82 25.62
CA ASP A 84 -8.94 -17.09 25.92
C ASP A 84 -9.75 -17.93 26.94
N ALA A 85 -9.21 -19.10 27.32
CA ALA A 85 -9.85 -19.99 28.30
C ALA A 85 -9.93 -19.39 29.72
N SER A 86 -9.13 -18.39 30.03
CA SER A 86 -9.12 -17.66 31.30
C SER A 86 -10.05 -16.43 31.29
N GLY A 87 -10.72 -16.15 30.16
CA GLY A 87 -11.60 -15.00 30.01
C GLY A 87 -10.92 -13.71 29.58
N ASN A 88 -9.60 -13.71 29.29
CA ASN A 88 -8.89 -12.52 28.85
C ASN A 88 -9.26 -12.16 27.42
N PHE A 89 -9.54 -10.89 27.16
CA PHE A 89 -9.87 -10.40 25.83
C PHE A 89 -8.75 -10.66 24.81
N MET A 90 -9.10 -11.23 23.67
CA MET A 90 -8.18 -11.58 22.60
C MET A 90 -8.44 -10.80 21.30
N GLY A 91 -9.69 -10.47 21.00
CA GLY A 91 -10.08 -9.87 19.72
C GLY A 91 -11.57 -9.98 19.44
N PHE A 92 -11.95 -10.13 18.16
CA PHE A 92 -13.34 -10.17 17.75
C PHE A 92 -13.57 -11.02 16.49
N ILE A 93 -14.83 -11.44 16.35
CA ILE A 93 -15.36 -12.14 15.18
C ILE A 93 -15.89 -11.12 14.21
N MET A 94 -15.64 -11.30 12.91
CA MET A 94 -16.20 -10.47 11.84
C MET A 94 -16.53 -11.31 10.61
N PRO A 95 -17.36 -10.80 9.67
CA PRO A 95 -17.61 -11.47 8.40
C PRO A 95 -16.29 -11.67 7.63
N LEU A 96 -16.13 -12.85 7.02
CA LEU A 96 -15.04 -13.13 6.09
C LEU A 96 -15.33 -12.38 4.77
N ALA A 97 -14.37 -11.64 4.27
CA ALA A 97 -14.49 -10.95 3.00
C ALA A 97 -14.85 -11.88 1.83
N TYR A 98 -15.40 -11.34 0.77
CA TYR A 98 -15.72 -12.13 -0.44
C TYR A 98 -14.51 -12.91 -0.94
N PRO A 99 -14.68 -14.15 -1.39
CA PRO A 99 -13.58 -14.96 -1.91
C PRO A 99 -12.84 -14.26 -3.05
N ASN A 100 -11.54 -14.50 -3.14
CA ASN A 100 -10.65 -13.93 -4.16
C ASN A 100 -10.60 -12.39 -4.19
N SER A 101 -11.01 -11.74 -3.09
CA SER A 101 -10.87 -10.30 -2.92
C SER A 101 -9.40 -9.87 -2.92
N LYS A 102 -9.15 -8.68 -3.45
CA LYS A 102 -7.86 -7.98 -3.40
C LYS A 102 -8.06 -6.59 -2.83
N GLN A 103 -7.03 -6.03 -2.23
CA GLN A 103 -7.09 -4.63 -1.77
C GLN A 103 -7.32 -3.68 -2.94
N LEU A 104 -8.13 -2.66 -2.74
CA LEU A 104 -8.46 -1.65 -3.75
C LEU A 104 -7.23 -0.92 -4.30
N ILE A 105 -6.13 -0.91 -3.57
CA ILE A 105 -4.86 -0.29 -3.98
C ILE A 105 -4.40 -0.75 -5.39
N ILE A 106 -4.77 -1.96 -5.82
CA ILE A 106 -4.45 -2.47 -7.16
C ILE A 106 -5.05 -1.63 -8.30
N LEU A 107 -6.14 -0.89 -8.03
CA LEU A 107 -6.80 -0.03 -9.03
C LEU A 107 -6.35 1.44 -8.97
N THR A 108 -5.55 1.82 -7.97
CA THR A 108 -5.10 3.20 -7.74
C THR A 108 -3.79 3.54 -8.45
N ALA A 109 -3.18 2.59 -9.13
CA ALA A 109 -2.01 2.79 -9.98
C ALA A 109 -2.40 3.17 -11.42
N PRO A 110 -1.51 3.85 -12.19
CA PRO A 110 -1.74 4.21 -13.58
C PRO A 110 -2.04 3.00 -14.49
N LYS A 111 -1.38 1.88 -14.23
CA LYS A 111 -1.56 0.61 -14.95
C LYS A 111 -1.86 -0.51 -13.97
N LEU A 112 -2.66 -1.48 -14.39
CA LEU A 112 -2.89 -2.70 -13.62
C LEU A 112 -1.62 -3.55 -13.60
N SER A 113 -1.36 -4.20 -12.46
CA SER A 113 -0.24 -5.14 -12.35
C SER A 113 -0.45 -6.35 -13.25
N ASN A 114 0.58 -6.76 -13.98
CA ASN A 114 0.55 -7.95 -14.85
C ASN A 114 0.32 -9.26 -14.07
N LYS A 115 0.42 -9.22 -12.73
CA LYS A 115 0.12 -10.37 -11.86
C LYS A 115 -1.39 -10.60 -11.65
N LEU A 116 -2.24 -9.69 -12.11
CA LEU A 116 -3.69 -9.82 -12.03
C LEU A 116 -4.20 -10.74 -13.16
N GLY A 117 -5.24 -11.52 -12.88
CA GLY A 117 -5.91 -12.32 -13.89
C GLY A 117 -6.57 -11.46 -14.97
N SER A 118 -6.85 -12.07 -16.13
CA SER A 118 -7.47 -11.39 -17.30
C SER A 118 -8.78 -10.70 -16.95
N GLU A 119 -9.57 -11.28 -16.02
CA GLU A 119 -10.87 -10.76 -15.57
C GLU A 119 -10.77 -9.33 -14.97
N TRP A 120 -9.63 -8.98 -14.37
CA TRP A 120 -9.36 -7.64 -13.88
C TRP A 120 -9.08 -6.66 -15.01
N PHE A 121 -8.30 -7.07 -16.00
CA PHE A 121 -8.00 -6.24 -17.16
C PHE A 121 -9.25 -6.03 -18.02
N ASP A 122 -10.00 -7.09 -18.28
CA ASP A 122 -11.24 -7.02 -19.06
C ASP A 122 -12.22 -5.98 -18.49
N ARG A 123 -12.25 -5.84 -17.17
CA ARG A 123 -13.20 -4.96 -16.50
C ARG A 123 -12.65 -3.58 -16.20
N TYR A 124 -11.40 -3.49 -15.69
CA TYR A 124 -10.89 -2.26 -15.09
C TYR A 124 -9.74 -1.61 -15.85
N ASP A 125 -9.19 -2.23 -16.90
CA ASP A 125 -8.14 -1.58 -17.68
C ASP A 125 -8.68 -0.31 -18.35
N ARG A 126 -8.01 0.81 -18.14
CA ARG A 126 -8.42 2.12 -18.67
C ARG A 126 -8.41 2.18 -20.20
N SER A 127 -7.66 1.29 -20.88
CA SER A 127 -7.67 1.15 -22.32
C SER A 127 -9.04 0.73 -22.87
N ASN A 128 -9.90 0.09 -22.04
CA ASN A 128 -11.26 -0.29 -22.39
C ASN A 128 -12.25 0.91 -22.40
N GLY A 129 -11.75 2.14 -22.26
CA GLY A 129 -12.50 3.38 -22.46
C GLY A 129 -13.76 3.48 -21.58
N LYS A 130 -14.92 3.73 -22.23
CA LYS A 130 -16.21 3.90 -21.55
C LYS A 130 -16.61 2.69 -20.69
N TYR A 131 -16.29 1.46 -21.12
CA TYR A 131 -16.62 0.26 -20.38
C TYR A 131 -15.92 0.22 -19.00
N ALA A 132 -14.60 0.47 -18.97
CA ALA A 132 -13.83 0.52 -17.74
C ALA A 132 -14.25 1.70 -16.84
N LEU A 133 -14.60 2.85 -17.43
CA LEU A 133 -15.12 3.99 -16.68
C LEU A 133 -16.42 3.60 -15.93
N ILE A 134 -17.38 3.00 -16.63
CA ILE A 134 -18.64 2.55 -16.01
C ILE A 134 -18.39 1.49 -14.94
N ALA A 135 -17.47 0.55 -15.19
CA ALA A 135 -17.11 -0.46 -14.17
C ALA A 135 -16.52 0.19 -12.90
N ARG A 136 -15.67 1.21 -13.04
CA ARG A 136 -15.11 1.97 -11.91
C ARG A 136 -16.16 2.82 -11.20
N LEU A 137 -17.10 3.41 -11.93
CA LEU A 137 -18.25 4.13 -11.34
C LEU A 137 -19.16 3.17 -10.54
N LYS A 138 -19.46 1.97 -11.07
CA LYS A 138 -20.18 0.93 -10.31
C LYS A 138 -19.46 0.55 -9.03
N LEU A 139 -18.13 0.44 -9.07
CA LEU A 139 -17.32 0.16 -7.89
C LEU A 139 -17.40 1.30 -6.87
N ILE A 140 -17.31 2.56 -7.31
CA ILE A 140 -17.49 3.74 -6.45
C ILE A 140 -18.86 3.70 -5.77
N ASN A 141 -19.93 3.39 -6.51
CA ASN A 141 -21.26 3.23 -5.93
C ASN A 141 -21.29 2.16 -4.84
N ASN A 142 -20.71 0.98 -5.10
CA ASN A 142 -20.67 -0.13 -4.14
C ASN A 142 -19.80 0.19 -2.91
N ILE A 143 -18.83 1.09 -3.00
CA ILE A 143 -18.04 1.59 -1.85
C ILE A 143 -18.83 2.65 -1.08
N ALA A 144 -19.56 3.54 -1.79
CA ALA A 144 -20.30 4.64 -1.16
C ALA A 144 -21.43 4.14 -0.25
N ILE A 145 -22.12 3.08 -0.64
CA ILE A 145 -23.28 2.55 0.13
C ILE A 145 -22.91 2.12 1.55
N PRO A 146 -21.94 1.22 1.80
CA PRO A 146 -21.59 0.81 3.16
C PRO A 146 -21.03 1.98 4.00
N ILE A 147 -20.35 2.96 3.41
CA ILE A 147 -19.91 4.15 4.12
C ILE A 147 -21.11 5.01 4.52
N HIS A 148 -22.09 5.19 3.63
CA HIS A 148 -23.33 5.90 3.95
C HIS A 148 -24.08 5.21 5.11
N LEU A 149 -24.17 3.87 5.13
CA LEU A 149 -24.79 3.13 6.23
C LEU A 149 -24.06 3.35 7.57
N LEU A 150 -22.74 3.44 7.58
CA LEU A 150 -21.97 3.80 8.78
C LEU A 150 -22.26 5.25 9.21
N HIS A 151 -22.21 6.20 8.28
CA HIS A 151 -22.44 7.61 8.55
C HIS A 151 -23.88 7.93 8.99
N SER A 152 -24.86 7.17 8.49
CA SER A 152 -26.29 7.38 8.84
C SER A 152 -26.59 7.10 10.30
N THR A 153 -25.76 6.30 10.98
CA THR A 153 -25.89 6.06 12.43
C THR A 153 -25.65 7.34 13.26
N GLY A 154 -24.94 8.33 12.72
CA GLY A 154 -24.48 9.51 13.44
C GLY A 154 -23.38 9.26 14.47
N LYS A 155 -22.89 8.02 14.61
CA LYS A 155 -21.95 7.60 15.66
C LYS A 155 -20.52 7.41 15.15
N TYR A 156 -20.33 7.03 13.87
CA TYR A 156 -19.07 6.52 13.34
C TYR A 156 -18.43 7.47 12.34
N VAL A 157 -17.13 7.70 12.49
CA VAL A 157 -16.23 8.32 11.52
C VAL A 157 -15.10 7.34 11.26
N LEU A 158 -14.84 6.99 9.99
CA LEU A 158 -13.87 5.97 9.59
C LEU A 158 -12.44 6.36 9.97
N LYS A 159 -12.14 7.66 9.87
CA LYS A 159 -10.87 8.28 10.24
C LYS A 159 -9.65 7.83 9.41
N ASP A 160 -9.50 6.54 9.09
CA ASP A 160 -8.42 5.98 8.26
C ASP A 160 -8.97 5.29 7.01
N PHE A 161 -9.90 5.95 6.31
CA PHE A 161 -10.41 5.43 5.04
C PHE A 161 -9.35 5.57 3.95
N LYS A 162 -8.92 4.44 3.39
CA LYS A 162 -7.89 4.34 2.34
C LYS A 162 -8.05 3.06 1.52
N PRO A 163 -7.40 2.95 0.35
CA PRO A 163 -7.54 1.79 -0.54
C PRO A 163 -7.16 0.45 0.09
N GLU A 164 -6.24 0.43 1.04
CA GLU A 164 -5.81 -0.79 1.74
C GLU A 164 -6.92 -1.36 2.63
N ASN A 165 -7.84 -0.51 3.12
CA ASN A 165 -8.95 -0.88 3.99
C ASN A 165 -10.23 -1.22 3.22
N VAL A 166 -10.14 -1.35 1.90
CA VAL A 166 -11.23 -1.78 1.02
C VAL A 166 -10.79 -2.99 0.23
N LEU A 167 -11.49 -4.11 0.40
CA LEU A 167 -11.28 -5.31 -0.40
C LEU A 167 -12.33 -5.37 -1.51
N ILE A 168 -11.90 -5.72 -2.71
CA ILE A 168 -12.74 -5.79 -3.89
C ILE A 168 -12.56 -7.11 -4.63
N THR A 169 -13.61 -7.60 -5.27
CA THR A 169 -13.55 -8.71 -6.21
C THR A 169 -13.49 -8.20 -7.64
N HIS A 170 -13.08 -9.05 -8.59
CA HIS A 170 -13.06 -8.67 -10.00
C HIS A 170 -14.46 -8.30 -10.54
N ASP A 171 -15.54 -8.88 -10.00
CA ASP A 171 -16.94 -8.56 -10.38
C ASP A 171 -17.50 -7.31 -9.68
N GLY A 172 -16.71 -6.67 -8.80
CA GLY A 172 -17.01 -5.37 -8.19
C GLY A 172 -17.75 -5.44 -6.85
N LYS A 173 -17.75 -6.60 -6.18
CA LYS A 173 -18.18 -6.68 -4.78
C LYS A 173 -17.14 -6.03 -3.87
N VAL A 174 -17.60 -5.47 -2.76
CA VAL A 174 -16.79 -4.66 -1.85
C VAL A 174 -16.91 -5.19 -0.43
N THR A 175 -15.77 -5.23 0.29
CA THR A 175 -15.75 -5.41 1.75
C THR A 175 -14.95 -4.29 2.38
N LEU A 176 -15.57 -3.50 3.27
CA LEU A 176 -14.82 -2.58 4.13
C LEU A 176 -14.22 -3.37 5.28
N VAL A 177 -12.92 -3.22 5.51
CA VAL A 177 -12.17 -3.91 6.57
C VAL A 177 -11.55 -2.92 7.54
N ASP A 178 -10.97 -3.41 8.63
CA ASP A 178 -10.33 -2.62 9.68
C ASP A 178 -11.29 -1.64 10.40
N MET A 179 -12.53 -2.08 10.59
CA MET A 179 -13.59 -1.26 11.20
C MET A 179 -13.36 -0.95 12.69
N ASP A 180 -12.49 -1.64 13.35
CA ASP A 180 -12.06 -1.34 14.72
C ASP A 180 -11.17 -0.08 14.82
N SER A 181 -10.74 0.48 13.69
CA SER A 181 -10.02 1.77 13.62
C SER A 181 -10.93 2.99 13.76
N VAL A 182 -12.26 2.85 13.59
CA VAL A 182 -13.22 3.98 13.56
C VAL A 182 -13.22 4.80 14.86
N GLN A 183 -13.47 6.11 14.72
CA GLN A 183 -13.86 6.96 15.85
C GLN A 183 -15.33 6.71 16.19
N ILE A 184 -15.66 6.64 17.47
CA ILE A 184 -17.03 6.50 17.97
C ILE A 184 -17.38 7.70 18.82
N SER A 185 -18.53 8.34 18.52
CA SER A 185 -19.06 9.47 19.29
C SER A 185 -20.56 9.40 19.45
N GLU A 186 -21.09 10.01 20.49
CA GLU A 186 -22.52 10.27 20.70
C GLU A 186 -22.72 11.77 20.82
N GLY A 187 -23.33 12.37 19.80
CA GLY A 187 -23.39 13.82 19.65
C GLY A 187 -21.97 14.43 19.66
N ASN A 188 -21.74 15.40 20.51
CA ASN A 188 -20.43 16.06 20.64
C ASN A 188 -19.46 15.36 21.62
N ARG A 189 -19.86 14.22 22.18
CA ARG A 189 -19.01 13.44 23.11
C ARG A 189 -18.29 12.33 22.37
N MET A 190 -16.96 12.39 22.37
CA MET A 190 -16.13 11.29 21.86
C MET A 190 -16.08 10.15 22.90
N LEU A 191 -16.50 8.94 22.50
CA LEU A 191 -16.41 7.74 23.32
C LEU A 191 -15.07 7.02 23.09
N PHE A 192 -14.69 6.87 21.81
CA PHE A 192 -13.43 6.21 21.42
C PHE A 192 -12.80 6.97 20.23
N SER A 193 -11.56 7.39 20.38
CA SER A 193 -10.87 8.30 19.43
C SER A 193 -10.49 7.71 18.09
N GLY A 194 -10.61 6.40 17.91
CA GLY A 194 -10.07 5.71 16.73
C GLY A 194 -8.53 5.67 16.73
N THR A 195 -7.96 4.95 15.78
CA THR A 195 -6.51 4.83 15.59
C THR A 195 -5.90 6.04 14.86
N ALA A 196 -4.58 6.04 14.64
CA ALA A 196 -3.91 7.06 13.86
C ALA A 196 -4.39 7.04 12.40
N ALA A 197 -4.53 8.23 11.80
CA ALA A 197 -4.89 8.39 10.40
C ALA A 197 -3.66 8.38 9.50
N THR A 198 -3.83 7.94 8.24
CA THR A 198 -2.77 7.93 7.23
C THR A 198 -2.61 9.33 6.62
N PRO A 199 -1.40 9.94 6.63
CA PRO A 199 -1.22 11.34 6.21
C PRO A 199 -1.80 11.70 4.86
N ASN A 200 -1.65 10.86 3.84
CA ASN A 200 -2.14 11.16 2.48
C ASN A 200 -3.67 11.22 2.34
N TYR A 201 -4.43 10.88 3.38
CA TYR A 201 -5.90 10.90 3.38
C TYR A 201 -6.49 11.86 4.42
N ILE A 202 -5.64 12.69 5.05
CA ILE A 202 -6.04 13.71 6.03
C ILE A 202 -6.39 15.01 5.29
N PRO A 203 -7.53 15.64 5.57
CA PRO A 203 -7.92 16.87 4.90
C PRO A 203 -7.02 18.07 5.25
N PRO A 204 -6.90 19.06 4.34
CA PRO A 204 -5.95 20.19 4.47
C PRO A 204 -6.05 20.98 5.77
N GLU A 205 -7.27 21.23 6.24
CA GLU A 205 -7.55 22.02 7.45
C GLU A 205 -6.99 21.42 8.73
N TYR A 206 -6.79 20.09 8.75
CA TYR A 206 -6.23 19.43 9.93
C TYR A 206 -4.70 19.50 10.03
N TYR A 207 -4.02 19.77 8.91
CA TYR A 207 -2.59 20.04 8.93
C TYR A 207 -2.25 21.37 9.63
N SER A 208 -3.10 22.39 9.47
CA SER A 208 -2.94 23.68 10.16
C SER A 208 -3.28 23.59 11.65
N ARG A 209 -4.18 22.67 12.05
CA ARG A 209 -4.58 22.42 13.45
C ARG A 209 -3.58 21.54 14.22
N GLY A 210 -2.55 21.02 13.55
CA GLY A 210 -1.54 20.14 14.14
C GLY A 210 -1.97 18.65 14.12
N VAL A 211 -1.53 17.94 13.10
CA VAL A 211 -1.76 16.48 12.97
C VAL A 211 -1.14 15.75 14.14
N GLY A 212 -1.93 14.86 14.79
CA GLY A 212 -1.46 14.03 15.91
C GLY A 212 -1.71 14.61 17.30
N LYS A 213 -2.19 15.84 17.43
CA LYS A 213 -2.69 16.31 18.73
C LYS A 213 -3.99 15.60 19.06
N SER A 214 -4.06 14.99 20.24
CA SER A 214 -5.30 14.41 20.76
C SER A 214 -6.35 15.52 20.88
N THR A 215 -7.36 15.49 20.00
CA THR A 215 -8.49 16.41 20.12
C THR A 215 -9.54 15.74 20.99
N THR A 216 -10.07 16.48 21.95
CA THR A 216 -11.23 16.05 22.75
C THR A 216 -12.53 16.16 21.95
N VAL A 217 -12.50 16.94 20.86
CA VAL A 217 -13.64 17.17 19.98
C VAL A 217 -13.71 16.06 18.92
N PRO A 218 -14.88 15.41 18.72
CA PRO A 218 -15.04 14.41 17.70
C PRO A 218 -14.80 14.95 16.28
N LEU A 219 -14.09 14.17 15.46
CA LEU A 219 -14.01 14.43 14.02
C LEU A 219 -15.41 14.33 13.41
N GLN A 220 -15.68 15.17 12.44
CA GLN A 220 -16.94 15.19 11.70
C GLN A 220 -16.84 14.31 10.44
N LYS A 221 -17.97 13.98 9.82
CA LYS A 221 -18.04 13.22 8.55
C LYS A 221 -17.29 13.91 7.41
N SER A 222 -17.10 15.23 7.46
CA SER A 222 -16.30 15.99 6.49
C SER A 222 -14.87 15.50 6.37
N TRP A 223 -14.30 14.93 7.46
CA TRP A 223 -13.03 14.23 7.43
C TRP A 223 -13.05 13.06 6.44
N ASP A 224 -14.00 12.13 6.62
CA ASP A 224 -14.14 10.97 5.73
C ASP A 224 -14.49 11.39 4.30
N ASN A 225 -15.33 12.44 4.13
CA ASN A 225 -15.73 12.92 2.81
C ASN A 225 -14.53 13.38 1.97
N PHE A 226 -13.48 13.93 2.60
CA PHE A 226 -12.22 14.22 1.91
C PHE A 226 -11.52 12.92 1.47
N ALA A 227 -11.32 11.97 2.39
CA ALA A 227 -10.67 10.70 2.09
C ALA A 227 -11.44 9.90 1.01
N ILE A 228 -12.78 9.90 1.05
CA ILE A 228 -13.65 9.29 0.04
C ILE A 228 -13.36 9.90 -1.33
N GLY A 229 -13.30 11.23 -1.44
CA GLY A 229 -12.96 11.90 -2.69
C GLY A 229 -11.58 11.57 -3.20
N VAL A 230 -10.57 11.48 -2.32
CA VAL A 230 -9.20 11.06 -2.69
C VAL A 230 -9.21 9.64 -3.26
N VAL A 231 -9.85 8.70 -2.56
CA VAL A 231 -9.92 7.28 -3.01
C VAL A 231 -10.69 7.16 -4.33
N PHE A 232 -11.80 7.88 -4.50
CA PHE A 232 -12.58 7.85 -5.74
C PHE A 232 -11.81 8.46 -6.90
N TYR A 233 -11.06 9.52 -6.66
CA TYR A 233 -10.15 10.08 -7.65
C TYR A 233 -9.08 9.04 -8.07
N GLN A 234 -8.46 8.38 -7.11
CA GLN A 234 -7.48 7.32 -7.39
C GLN A 234 -8.09 6.16 -8.20
N ILE A 235 -9.31 5.73 -7.90
CA ILE A 235 -10.02 4.71 -8.68
C ILE A 235 -10.16 5.15 -10.14
N LEU A 236 -10.57 6.38 -10.41
CA LEU A 236 -10.83 6.87 -11.77
C LEU A 236 -9.53 7.14 -12.54
N PHE A 237 -8.55 7.77 -11.93
CA PHE A 237 -7.36 8.27 -12.62
C PHE A 237 -6.12 7.37 -12.46
N GLY A 238 -6.01 6.61 -11.38
CA GLY A 238 -4.84 5.78 -11.08
C GLY A 238 -3.67 6.58 -10.51
N LEU A 239 -3.94 7.73 -9.90
CA LEU A 239 -2.96 8.50 -9.14
C LEU A 239 -3.68 9.32 -8.07
N HIS A 240 -2.94 9.72 -7.05
CA HIS A 240 -3.46 10.57 -6.00
C HIS A 240 -3.71 12.00 -6.50
N PRO A 241 -4.84 12.69 -6.13
CA PRO A 241 -5.19 14.01 -6.64
C PRO A 241 -4.12 15.09 -6.38
N TYR A 242 -3.29 14.92 -5.37
CA TYR A 242 -2.20 15.83 -4.99
C TYR A 242 -0.82 15.40 -5.47
N VAL A 243 -0.73 14.53 -6.47
CA VAL A 243 0.53 14.25 -7.18
C VAL A 243 0.81 15.41 -8.14
N VAL A 244 1.46 16.44 -7.62
CA VAL A 244 1.82 17.66 -8.35
C VAL A 244 3.20 18.14 -7.96
N THR A 245 3.83 18.97 -8.80
CA THR A 245 5.08 19.68 -8.47
C THR A 245 4.73 21.15 -8.21
N PRO A 246 4.88 21.67 -7.00
CA PRO A 246 4.68 23.08 -6.71
C PRO A 246 5.82 23.96 -7.24
N TRP A 247 5.59 25.28 -7.38
CA TRP A 247 6.67 26.22 -7.68
C TRP A 247 7.67 26.36 -6.54
N VAL A 248 7.19 26.30 -5.31
CA VAL A 248 8.02 26.40 -4.10
C VAL A 248 7.75 25.15 -3.25
N LEU A 249 8.80 24.38 -2.98
CA LEU A 249 8.74 23.29 -2.03
C LEU A 249 8.73 23.86 -0.60
N LYS A 250 7.84 23.40 0.25
CA LYS A 250 7.76 23.82 1.66
C LYS A 250 8.97 23.32 2.45
N ASP A 251 9.54 22.21 2.01
CA ASP A 251 10.80 21.67 2.47
C ASP A 251 11.65 21.36 1.25
N SER A 252 12.87 21.89 1.18
CA SER A 252 13.73 21.78 0.01
C SER A 252 14.21 20.36 -0.31
N SER A 253 13.93 19.39 0.56
CA SER A 253 14.43 18.01 0.44
C SER A 253 13.50 17.05 -0.32
N CYS A 254 12.18 17.21 -0.27
CA CYS A 254 11.25 16.29 -0.94
C CYS A 254 9.87 16.90 -1.23
N ASN A 255 9.22 16.38 -2.26
CA ASN A 255 7.85 16.73 -2.64
C ASN A 255 6.89 15.63 -2.16
N GLU A 256 6.51 15.68 -0.89
CA GLU A 256 5.60 14.71 -0.29
C GLU A 256 4.12 15.05 -0.55
N ILE A 257 3.30 14.02 -0.81
CA ILE A 257 1.87 14.20 -1.10
C ILE A 257 1.14 14.95 0.03
N PHE A 258 1.44 14.62 1.28
CA PHE A 258 0.80 15.28 2.43
C PHE A 258 1.13 16.78 2.53
N GLN A 259 2.32 17.20 2.07
CA GLN A 259 2.70 18.63 2.00
C GLN A 259 1.88 19.36 0.93
N ASN A 260 1.60 18.70 -0.18
CA ASN A 260 0.74 19.23 -1.24
C ASN A 260 -0.73 19.29 -0.77
N ILE A 261 -1.19 18.33 0.03
CA ILE A 261 -2.52 18.37 0.67
C ILE A 261 -2.58 19.55 1.64
N ALA A 262 -1.60 19.73 2.52
CA ALA A 262 -1.57 20.80 3.51
C ALA A 262 -1.65 22.20 2.89
N GLN A 263 -1.22 22.35 1.63
CA GLN A 263 -1.30 23.58 0.84
C GLN A 263 -2.52 23.60 -0.12
N ASN A 264 -3.34 22.57 -0.09
CA ASN A 264 -4.48 22.33 -0.99
C ASN A 264 -4.11 22.51 -2.48
N LEU A 265 -3.05 21.82 -2.93
CA LEU A 265 -2.53 21.91 -4.31
C LEU A 265 -3.23 20.89 -5.23
N PHE A 266 -4.53 21.02 -5.41
CA PHE A 266 -5.26 20.24 -6.41
C PHE A 266 -5.15 20.91 -7.79
N PRO A 267 -4.90 20.18 -8.91
CA PRO A 267 -4.67 20.77 -10.24
C PRO A 267 -5.78 21.66 -10.77
N TYR A 268 -7.01 21.41 -10.36
CA TYR A 268 -8.21 22.17 -10.76
C TYR A 268 -8.83 22.95 -9.60
N GLY A 269 -8.11 23.06 -8.49
CA GLY A 269 -8.56 23.74 -7.26
C GLY A 269 -8.13 25.21 -7.20
N PRO A 270 -8.48 25.91 -6.10
CA PRO A 270 -8.24 27.33 -5.93
C PRO A 270 -6.76 27.72 -5.93
N ASN A 271 -5.86 26.82 -5.53
CA ASN A 271 -4.42 27.06 -5.46
C ASN A 271 -3.65 26.61 -6.72
N ARG A 272 -4.32 26.47 -7.87
CA ARG A 272 -3.71 26.04 -9.15
C ARG A 272 -2.48 26.86 -9.54
N SER A 273 -2.49 28.16 -9.28
CA SER A 273 -1.38 29.08 -9.61
C SER A 273 -0.07 28.74 -8.88
N LYS A 274 -0.13 28.02 -7.74
CA LYS A 274 1.05 27.57 -6.99
C LYS A 274 1.67 26.28 -7.56
N ILE A 275 1.01 25.63 -8.52
CA ILE A 275 1.45 24.35 -9.12
C ILE A 275 2.25 24.64 -10.38
N LYS A 276 3.51 24.21 -10.43
CA LYS A 276 4.40 24.29 -11.58
C LYS A 276 3.99 23.30 -12.67
N SER A 277 3.82 22.02 -12.30
CA SER A 277 3.47 20.96 -13.23
C SER A 277 2.72 19.81 -12.54
N PHE A 278 2.02 19.00 -13.31
CA PHE A 278 1.37 17.79 -12.85
C PHE A 278 1.30 16.74 -13.98
N PRO A 279 1.19 15.43 -13.66
CA PRO A 279 1.08 14.35 -14.63
C PRO A 279 -0.09 14.50 -15.59
N ASP A 280 0.07 14.09 -16.85
CA ASP A 280 -0.98 14.16 -17.88
C ASP A 280 -2.24 13.36 -17.53
N LEU A 281 -2.15 12.37 -16.64
CA LEU A 281 -3.31 11.64 -16.17
C LEU A 281 -4.37 12.54 -15.53
N HIS A 282 -3.97 13.64 -14.89
CA HIS A 282 -4.91 14.63 -14.35
C HIS A 282 -5.77 15.30 -15.44
N LYS A 283 -5.26 15.44 -16.67
CA LYS A 283 -6.02 16.06 -17.79
C LYS A 283 -7.27 15.27 -18.15
N LYS A 284 -7.33 13.97 -17.80
CA LYS A 284 -8.56 13.18 -17.95
C LYS A 284 -9.71 13.66 -17.08
N PHE A 285 -9.46 14.56 -16.14
CA PHE A 285 -10.50 15.23 -15.36
C PHE A 285 -11.50 15.97 -16.24
N GLU A 286 -11.04 16.62 -17.32
CA GLU A 286 -11.82 17.44 -18.23
C GLU A 286 -12.85 16.62 -19.06
N VAL A 287 -12.62 15.31 -19.21
CA VAL A 287 -13.53 14.41 -19.95
C VAL A 287 -14.49 13.63 -19.04
N LEU A 288 -14.44 13.84 -17.72
CA LEU A 288 -15.42 13.27 -16.81
C LEU A 288 -16.81 13.88 -17.00
N PRO A 289 -17.89 13.18 -16.64
CA PRO A 289 -19.22 13.79 -16.54
C PRO A 289 -19.21 15.05 -15.68
N PRO A 290 -19.86 16.16 -16.11
CA PRO A 290 -19.78 17.45 -15.40
C PRO A 290 -20.16 17.38 -13.92
N ILE A 291 -21.12 16.52 -13.56
CA ILE A 291 -21.50 16.33 -12.15
C ILE A 291 -20.36 15.73 -11.32
N VAL A 292 -19.59 14.79 -11.88
CA VAL A 292 -18.45 14.17 -11.19
C VAL A 292 -17.31 15.17 -11.03
N GLN A 293 -17.06 16.01 -12.06
CA GLN A 293 -16.11 17.13 -11.96
C GLN A 293 -16.49 18.07 -10.80
N LYS A 294 -17.77 18.50 -10.78
CA LYS A 294 -18.29 19.38 -9.73
C LYS A 294 -18.12 18.78 -8.34
N MET A 295 -18.39 17.50 -8.18
CA MET A 295 -18.21 16.79 -6.90
C MET A 295 -16.75 16.81 -6.45
N PHE A 296 -15.79 16.52 -7.32
CA PHE A 296 -14.37 16.61 -6.98
C PHE A 296 -13.92 18.03 -6.66
N LEU A 297 -14.40 19.04 -7.41
CA LEU A 297 -14.11 20.44 -7.10
C LEU A 297 -14.62 20.83 -5.71
N SER A 298 -15.78 20.31 -5.30
CA SER A 298 -16.29 20.52 -3.94
C SER A 298 -15.47 19.77 -2.87
N VAL A 299 -15.02 18.54 -3.14
CA VAL A 299 -14.15 17.79 -2.21
C VAL A 299 -12.86 18.54 -1.93
N PHE A 300 -12.22 19.07 -2.99
CA PHE A 300 -10.89 19.69 -2.94
C PHE A 300 -10.94 21.21 -2.88
N SER A 301 -12.12 21.78 -2.53
CA SER A 301 -12.27 23.20 -2.21
C SER A 301 -11.72 23.50 -0.80
N ASP A 302 -11.58 24.80 -0.49
CA ASP A 302 -11.20 25.24 0.85
C ASP A 302 -12.41 25.23 1.84
N ILE A 303 -13.60 24.81 1.39
CA ILE A 303 -14.82 24.80 2.18
C ILE A 303 -15.11 23.39 2.68
N GLU A 304 -14.79 23.12 3.94
CA GLU A 304 -14.93 21.82 4.57
C GLU A 304 -16.35 21.22 4.43
N ASN A 305 -17.37 22.00 4.69
CA ASN A 305 -18.77 21.54 4.69
C ASN A 305 -19.38 21.39 3.29
N SER A 306 -18.68 21.76 2.23
CA SER A 306 -19.16 21.60 0.84
C SER A 306 -18.87 20.22 0.26
N ARG A 307 -18.12 19.39 0.96
CA ARG A 307 -17.70 18.07 0.49
C ARG A 307 -18.88 17.12 0.36
N PRO A 308 -19.11 16.53 -0.83
CA PRO A 308 -20.16 15.54 -1.04
C PRO A 308 -20.00 14.36 -0.07
N SER A 309 -21.10 13.96 0.54
CA SER A 309 -21.18 12.78 1.39
C SER A 309 -21.08 11.49 0.55
N ALA A 310 -20.88 10.36 1.22
CA ALA A 310 -20.96 9.05 0.57
C ALA A 310 -22.34 8.83 -0.10
N GLU A 311 -23.42 9.36 0.50
CA GLU A 311 -24.78 9.31 -0.07
C GLU A 311 -24.86 10.10 -1.39
N ASP A 312 -24.29 11.32 -1.43
CA ASP A 312 -24.30 12.15 -2.65
C ASP A 312 -23.52 11.46 -3.77
N TRP A 313 -22.36 10.91 -3.48
CA TRP A 313 -21.59 10.10 -4.42
C TRP A 313 -22.40 8.91 -4.93
N GLY A 314 -23.02 8.15 -4.04
CA GLY A 314 -23.86 7.01 -4.40
C GLY A 314 -24.99 7.40 -5.34
N LYS A 315 -25.75 8.43 -5.00
CA LYS A 315 -26.88 8.92 -5.80
C LYS A 315 -26.47 9.38 -7.19
N GLU A 316 -25.47 10.26 -7.30
CA GLU A 316 -25.09 10.83 -8.60
C GLU A 316 -24.38 9.80 -9.49
N VAL A 317 -23.52 8.99 -8.94
CA VAL A 317 -22.85 7.91 -9.70
C VAL A 317 -23.85 6.84 -10.14
N HIS A 318 -24.84 6.49 -9.30
CA HIS A 318 -25.89 5.55 -9.68
C HIS A 318 -26.69 6.05 -10.89
N LYS A 319 -27.09 7.32 -10.92
CA LYS A 319 -27.78 7.94 -12.07
C LYS A 319 -26.95 7.79 -13.35
N LEU A 320 -25.64 8.06 -13.28
CA LEU A 320 -24.74 7.92 -14.44
C LEU A 320 -24.63 6.48 -14.92
N VAL A 321 -24.55 5.53 -13.99
CA VAL A 321 -24.47 4.09 -14.31
C VAL A 321 -25.76 3.61 -14.98
N VAL A 322 -26.92 4.03 -14.45
CA VAL A 322 -28.23 3.68 -15.04
C VAL A 322 -28.40 4.32 -16.42
N ALA A 323 -28.08 5.60 -16.57
CA ALA A 323 -28.14 6.31 -17.84
C ALA A 323 -27.21 5.75 -18.92
N ALA A 324 -26.06 5.16 -18.51
CA ALA A 324 -25.15 4.53 -19.44
C ALA A 324 -25.70 3.22 -20.03
N GLY A 325 -26.70 2.61 -19.39
CA GLY A 325 -27.30 1.33 -19.82
C GLY A 325 -26.30 0.17 -19.81
N ALA A 326 -26.61 -0.87 -20.58
CA ALA A 326 -25.68 -1.99 -20.80
C ALA A 326 -24.60 -1.54 -21.80
N VAL A 327 -23.45 -1.13 -21.31
CA VAL A 327 -22.30 -0.86 -22.19
C VAL A 327 -21.76 -2.21 -22.71
N PRO A 328 -21.68 -2.43 -24.03
CA PRO A 328 -21.15 -3.66 -24.59
C PRO A 328 -19.75 -3.96 -24.05
N LYS A 329 -19.50 -5.22 -23.71
CA LYS A 329 -18.16 -5.66 -23.33
C LYS A 329 -17.23 -5.43 -24.54
N PRO A 330 -16.02 -4.84 -24.35
CA PRO A 330 -15.08 -4.70 -25.45
C PRO A 330 -14.82 -6.09 -26.05
N VAL A 331 -14.86 -6.19 -27.36
CA VAL A 331 -14.38 -7.40 -28.05
C VAL A 331 -12.90 -7.53 -27.65
N PRO A 332 -12.45 -8.69 -27.14
CA PRO A 332 -11.06 -8.86 -26.80
C PRO A 332 -10.22 -8.61 -28.04
N VAL A 333 -9.53 -7.48 -28.08
CA VAL A 333 -8.45 -7.29 -29.05
C VAL A 333 -7.39 -8.30 -28.63
N PRO A 334 -6.99 -9.25 -29.49
CA PRO A 334 -5.94 -10.18 -29.16
C PRO A 334 -4.75 -9.35 -28.68
N ARG A 335 -4.34 -9.52 -27.42
CA ARG A 335 -3.10 -8.88 -26.95
C ARG A 335 -2.03 -9.25 -27.96
N PRO A 336 -1.25 -8.29 -28.49
CA PRO A 336 -0.11 -8.64 -29.30
C PRO A 336 0.66 -9.68 -28.48
N LYS A 337 0.76 -10.91 -28.98
CA LYS A 337 1.72 -11.88 -28.41
C LYS A 337 3.01 -11.08 -28.28
N PRO A 338 3.73 -11.14 -27.14
CA PRO A 338 5.01 -10.47 -27.04
C PRO A 338 5.74 -10.77 -28.32
N SER A 339 5.98 -9.73 -29.13
CA SER A 339 6.62 -9.87 -30.43
C SER A 339 7.87 -10.69 -30.16
N PRO A 340 8.10 -11.81 -30.87
CA PRO A 340 9.37 -12.49 -30.76
C PRO A 340 10.40 -11.38 -30.97
N LYS A 341 11.29 -11.19 -30.00
CA LYS A 341 12.34 -10.18 -30.06
C LYS A 341 12.88 -10.24 -31.50
N ARG A 342 12.69 -9.17 -32.29
CA ARG A 342 13.26 -9.06 -33.61
C ARG A 342 14.74 -9.35 -33.42
N GLY A 343 15.15 -10.50 -33.88
CA GLY A 343 16.56 -10.82 -34.02
C GLY A 343 17.22 -9.72 -34.87
N PRO A 344 18.45 -9.38 -34.62
CA PRO A 344 19.16 -8.39 -35.42
C PRO A 344 19.03 -8.76 -36.88
N LYS A 345 18.76 -7.74 -37.77
CA LYS A 345 18.79 -7.88 -39.20
C LYS A 345 19.98 -8.74 -39.64
N PRO A 346 19.84 -9.71 -40.53
CA PRO A 346 20.96 -10.50 -40.97
C PRO A 346 21.99 -9.63 -41.69
N THR A 347 23.11 -9.41 -41.04
CA THR A 347 24.36 -8.97 -41.68
C THR A 347 24.98 -10.20 -42.35
N PRO A 348 25.69 -10.05 -43.49
CA PRO A 348 26.25 -11.21 -44.22
C PRO A 348 27.17 -12.04 -43.34
N ARG A 349 26.91 -13.35 -43.31
CA ARG A 349 27.67 -14.34 -42.52
C ARG A 349 29.15 -14.35 -42.93
N LYS A 350 30.01 -14.10 -41.96
CA LYS A 350 31.33 -14.76 -41.89
C LYS A 350 31.15 -16.06 -41.09
N PRO A 351 31.88 -17.14 -41.42
CA PRO A 351 31.67 -18.43 -40.75
C PRO A 351 32.06 -18.32 -39.28
N THR A 352 31.12 -18.74 -38.41
CA THR A 352 31.27 -18.74 -36.95
C THR A 352 31.89 -20.09 -36.52
N PRO A 353 32.88 -20.07 -35.62
CA PRO A 353 33.27 -21.27 -34.87
C PRO A 353 32.15 -21.64 -33.89
N SER A 354 31.84 -22.91 -33.80
CA SER A 354 30.89 -23.47 -32.86
C SER A 354 31.29 -23.19 -31.42
N ILE A 355 30.40 -22.46 -30.67
CA ILE A 355 30.58 -22.24 -29.24
C ILE A 355 29.78 -23.30 -28.50
N PRO A 356 30.39 -23.99 -27.52
CA PRO A 356 29.71 -24.95 -26.65
C PRO A 356 28.71 -24.22 -25.75
N SER A 357 27.50 -24.75 -25.64
CA SER A 357 26.43 -24.29 -24.76
C SER A 357 26.70 -24.74 -23.32
N THR A 358 27.50 -23.94 -22.59
CA THR A 358 27.51 -23.90 -21.13
C THR A 358 27.71 -22.45 -20.75
N VAL A 359 26.64 -21.79 -20.27
CA VAL A 359 26.77 -20.53 -19.55
C VAL A 359 27.43 -20.87 -18.23
N GLU A 360 28.74 -20.74 -18.17
CA GLU A 360 29.47 -20.78 -16.91
C GLU A 360 28.93 -19.67 -16.02
N GLN A 361 28.41 -20.05 -14.85
CA GLN A 361 28.07 -19.06 -13.84
C GLN A 361 29.38 -18.37 -13.41
N PRO A 362 29.41 -17.03 -13.33
CA PRO A 362 30.62 -16.32 -12.94
C PRO A 362 31.12 -16.86 -11.60
N GLY A 363 32.43 -17.10 -11.50
CA GLY A 363 33.06 -17.63 -10.32
C GLY A 363 32.74 -16.77 -9.08
N PHE A 364 32.83 -17.37 -7.89
CA PHE A 364 32.51 -16.68 -6.63
C PHE A 364 33.20 -15.31 -6.51
N TRP A 365 34.49 -15.23 -6.83
CA TRP A 365 35.29 -14.00 -6.77
C TRP A 365 34.85 -12.98 -7.82
N GLU A 366 34.60 -13.41 -9.05
CA GLU A 366 34.13 -12.55 -10.12
C GLU A 366 32.75 -11.97 -9.78
N SER A 367 31.86 -12.78 -9.21
CA SER A 367 30.57 -12.33 -8.74
C SER A 367 30.65 -11.36 -7.56
N MET A 368 31.70 -11.38 -6.76
CA MET A 368 31.88 -10.54 -5.58
C MET A 368 32.25 -9.08 -5.94
N PHE A 369 33.04 -8.90 -6.99
CA PHE A 369 33.56 -7.58 -7.40
C PHE A 369 32.77 -6.93 -8.56
N SER A 370 31.84 -7.64 -9.19
CA SER A 370 31.00 -7.13 -10.26
C SER A 370 29.86 -6.27 -9.73
N PHE A 371 29.59 -5.15 -10.37
CA PHE A 371 28.46 -4.26 -10.12
C PHE A 371 27.18 -4.69 -10.85
N SER A 372 27.28 -5.63 -11.79
CA SER A 372 26.16 -6.13 -12.58
C SER A 372 25.41 -7.25 -11.87
N GLY A 373 24.13 -7.45 -12.25
CA GLY A 373 23.26 -8.48 -11.68
C GLY A 373 22.49 -8.02 -10.45
N ARG A 374 21.83 -8.96 -9.78
CA ARG A 374 20.92 -8.72 -8.65
C ARG A 374 21.32 -9.58 -7.44
N SER A 375 21.05 -9.06 -6.24
CA SER A 375 21.33 -9.76 -4.98
C SER A 375 20.12 -9.74 -4.06
N ARG A 376 19.57 -10.92 -3.73
CA ARG A 376 18.49 -11.05 -2.75
C ARG A 376 18.96 -10.61 -1.35
N ARG A 377 18.01 -10.24 -0.49
CA ARG A 377 18.25 -9.74 0.88
C ARG A 377 19.21 -10.64 1.71
N SER A 378 19.00 -11.95 1.70
CA SER A 378 19.85 -12.88 2.46
C SER A 378 21.30 -12.88 1.98
N ARG A 379 21.53 -12.82 0.66
CA ARG A 379 22.87 -12.77 0.08
C ARG A 379 23.53 -11.42 0.34
N TYR A 380 22.78 -10.33 0.31
CA TYR A 380 23.25 -9.00 0.67
C TYR A 380 23.81 -8.95 2.10
N TRP A 381 23.05 -9.48 3.07
CA TRP A 381 23.49 -9.59 4.47
C TRP A 381 24.71 -10.48 4.62
N LEU A 382 24.66 -11.68 4.03
CA LEU A 382 25.76 -12.64 4.13
C LEU A 382 27.07 -12.06 3.59
N THR A 383 27.03 -11.43 2.41
CA THR A 383 28.21 -10.78 1.81
C THR A 383 28.75 -9.67 2.71
N GLY A 384 27.89 -8.83 3.28
CA GLY A 384 28.30 -7.76 4.20
C GLY A 384 28.99 -8.30 5.46
N ILE A 385 28.41 -9.34 6.08
CA ILE A 385 28.98 -10.00 7.27
C ILE A 385 30.34 -10.64 6.94
N VAL A 386 30.43 -11.37 5.83
CA VAL A 386 31.69 -12.03 5.40
C VAL A 386 32.78 -10.99 5.15
N CYS A 387 32.49 -9.90 4.44
CA CYS A 387 33.44 -8.80 4.21
C CYS A 387 33.90 -8.17 5.55
N SER A 388 33.01 -7.96 6.49
CA SER A 388 33.35 -7.38 7.79
C SER A 388 34.26 -8.33 8.61
N ILE A 389 33.93 -9.63 8.64
CA ILE A 389 34.76 -10.63 9.32
C ILE A 389 36.14 -10.72 8.69
N MET A 390 36.22 -10.78 7.36
CA MET A 390 37.49 -10.81 6.63
C MET A 390 38.38 -9.60 6.96
N TYR A 391 37.79 -8.41 7.03
CA TYR A 391 38.51 -7.19 7.40
C TYR A 391 39.06 -7.25 8.83
N VAL A 392 38.23 -7.66 9.79
CA VAL A 392 38.65 -7.79 11.20
C VAL A 392 39.78 -8.84 11.35
N VAL A 393 39.65 -9.99 10.70
CA VAL A 393 40.69 -11.03 10.72
C VAL A 393 41.98 -10.55 10.10
N ALA A 394 41.90 -9.83 8.95
CA ALA A 394 43.07 -9.25 8.30
C ALA A 394 43.76 -8.20 9.19
N LEU A 395 43.00 -7.36 9.90
CA LEU A 395 43.56 -6.41 10.86
C LEU A 395 44.29 -7.11 12.04
N PHE A 396 43.67 -8.12 12.62
CA PHE A 396 44.30 -8.90 13.71
C PHE A 396 45.56 -9.58 13.24
N ALA A 397 45.55 -10.21 12.05
CA ALA A 397 46.74 -10.83 11.47
C ALA A 397 47.84 -9.79 11.20
N LEU A 398 47.48 -8.60 10.69
CA LEU A 398 48.43 -7.53 10.44
C LEU A 398 49.11 -7.04 11.73
N VAL A 399 48.32 -6.80 12.77
CA VAL A 399 48.85 -6.39 14.10
C VAL A 399 49.72 -7.46 14.72
N ALA A 400 49.36 -8.76 14.57
CA ALA A 400 50.14 -9.86 15.08
C ALA A 400 51.48 -10.06 14.34
N LEU A 401 51.52 -9.78 13.03
CA LEU A 401 52.74 -9.99 12.21
C LEU A 401 53.70 -8.80 12.25
N MET A 402 53.19 -7.57 12.33
CA MET A 402 54.01 -6.35 12.19
C MET A 402 54.26 -5.61 13.53
N GLY A 403 53.73 -6.12 14.64
CA GLY A 403 53.86 -5.46 15.94
C GLY A 403 53.01 -4.20 16.04
N ARG A 404 53.33 -3.29 16.99
CA ARG A 404 52.55 -2.09 17.31
C ARG A 404 53.06 -0.80 16.62
N ASP A 405 53.73 -0.88 15.46
CA ASP A 405 54.05 0.31 14.71
C ASP A 405 52.79 0.86 14.02
N GLU A 406 52.16 1.86 14.68
CA GLU A 406 50.85 2.38 14.30
C GLU A 406 50.83 2.93 12.87
N ASN A 407 51.89 3.58 12.40
CA ASN A 407 51.92 4.21 11.07
C ASN A 407 51.92 3.13 9.96
N THR A 408 52.75 2.13 10.10
CA THR A 408 52.84 1.02 9.12
C THR A 408 51.56 0.16 9.12
N VAL A 409 51.02 -0.14 10.29
CA VAL A 409 49.74 -0.89 10.42
C VAL A 409 48.59 -0.09 9.78
N GLN A 410 48.49 1.21 10.04
CA GLN A 410 47.45 2.07 9.46
C GLN A 410 47.59 2.20 7.93
N GLY A 411 48.80 2.31 7.40
CA GLY A 411 49.04 2.37 5.96
C GLY A 411 48.57 1.09 5.25
N ILE A 412 48.96 -0.08 5.77
CA ILE A 412 48.59 -1.38 5.16
C ILE A 412 47.11 -1.65 5.35
N ALA A 413 46.53 -1.33 6.51
CA ALA A 413 45.07 -1.46 6.76
C ALA A 413 44.25 -0.63 5.77
N THR A 414 44.71 0.58 5.42
CA THR A 414 44.05 1.44 4.41
C THR A 414 44.10 0.80 3.02
N ILE A 415 45.23 0.20 2.63
CA ILE A 415 45.37 -0.51 1.34
C ILE A 415 44.44 -1.73 1.28
N LEU A 416 44.36 -2.52 2.36
CA LEU A 416 43.46 -3.68 2.47
C LEU A 416 41.97 -3.29 2.48
N TYR A 417 41.64 -2.09 2.94
CA TYR A 417 40.27 -1.59 2.96
C TYR A 417 39.73 -1.29 1.56
N ILE A 418 40.57 -0.91 0.59
CA ILE A 418 40.14 -0.54 -0.77
C ILE A 418 39.40 -1.68 -1.49
N PRO A 419 39.91 -2.92 -1.61
CA PRO A 419 39.19 -4.01 -2.27
C PRO A 419 37.92 -4.43 -1.51
N LEU A 420 37.92 -4.31 -0.19
CA LEU A 420 36.75 -4.59 0.62
C LEU A 420 35.64 -3.53 0.42
N LEU A 421 36.02 -2.25 0.40
CA LEU A 421 35.10 -1.17 0.07
C LEU A 421 34.50 -1.38 -1.33
N TRP A 422 35.31 -1.76 -2.32
CA TRP A 422 34.84 -2.06 -3.67
C TRP A 422 33.81 -3.20 -3.67
N ALA A 423 34.09 -4.31 -2.97
CA ALA A 423 33.16 -5.44 -2.82
C ALA A 423 31.85 -5.02 -2.12
N CYS A 424 31.92 -4.17 -1.09
CA CYS A 424 30.74 -3.63 -0.41
C CYS A 424 29.89 -2.75 -1.35
N LEU A 425 30.52 -1.86 -2.14
CA LEU A 425 29.81 -1.02 -3.11
C LEU A 425 29.18 -1.87 -4.23
N ALA A 426 29.87 -2.90 -4.71
CA ALA A 426 29.33 -3.85 -5.69
C ALA A 426 28.12 -4.63 -5.13
N ASN A 427 28.16 -5.03 -3.85
CA ASN A 427 27.04 -5.66 -3.17
C ASN A 427 25.85 -4.72 -3.01
N CYS A 428 26.09 -3.45 -2.64
CA CYS A 428 25.05 -2.40 -2.58
C CYS A 428 24.42 -2.15 -3.96
N SER A 429 25.23 -2.08 -5.04
CA SER A 429 24.74 -1.95 -6.41
C SER A 429 23.77 -3.06 -6.78
N LYS A 430 24.18 -4.32 -6.59
CA LYS A 430 23.35 -5.48 -6.90
C LYS A 430 22.07 -5.55 -6.04
N ARG A 431 22.14 -5.03 -4.81
CA ARG A 431 20.97 -4.94 -3.95
C ARG A 431 20.02 -3.83 -4.41
N LEU A 432 20.53 -2.69 -4.84
CA LEU A 432 19.74 -1.62 -5.45
C LEU A 432 19.07 -2.10 -6.76
N HIS A 433 19.80 -2.83 -7.60
CA HIS A 433 19.25 -3.46 -8.81
C HIS A 433 18.11 -4.43 -8.49
N ASP A 434 18.21 -5.20 -7.39
CA ASP A 434 17.16 -6.09 -6.91
C ASP A 434 15.91 -5.33 -6.44
N LEU A 435 16.10 -4.11 -5.94
CA LEU A 435 15.04 -3.18 -5.54
C LEU A 435 14.54 -2.29 -6.70
N GLY A 436 14.92 -2.57 -7.95
CA GLY A 436 14.54 -1.81 -9.14
C GLY A 436 15.15 -0.40 -9.20
N LYS A 437 16.32 -0.19 -8.56
CA LYS A 437 17.02 1.10 -8.51
C LYS A 437 18.36 1.02 -9.22
N SER A 438 18.77 2.10 -9.87
CA SER A 438 20.09 2.18 -10.52
C SER A 438 21.23 2.22 -9.49
N ALA A 439 22.42 1.75 -9.88
CA ALA A 439 23.64 1.86 -9.06
C ALA A 439 23.99 3.30 -8.66
N GLY A 440 23.51 4.30 -9.38
CA GLY A 440 23.70 5.72 -9.05
C GLY A 440 23.23 6.12 -7.65
N TRP A 441 22.28 5.40 -7.08
CA TRP A 441 21.83 5.61 -5.70
C TRP A 441 22.89 5.33 -4.64
N ILE A 442 24.00 4.68 -4.98
CA ILE A 442 25.15 4.49 -4.09
C ILE A 442 25.73 5.84 -3.61
N ILE A 443 25.63 6.90 -4.40
CA ILE A 443 26.09 8.25 -4.01
C ILE A 443 25.43 8.71 -2.71
N VAL A 444 24.20 8.29 -2.46
CA VAL A 444 23.43 8.62 -1.24
C VAL A 444 24.08 8.05 0.03
N LEU A 445 24.87 6.96 -0.09
CA LEU A 445 25.59 6.40 1.05
C LEU A 445 26.68 7.32 1.60
N PHE A 446 27.13 8.31 0.82
CA PHE A 446 28.15 9.29 1.22
C PHE A 446 27.53 10.57 1.83
N ILE A 447 26.19 10.66 1.90
CA ILE A 447 25.51 11.81 2.48
C ILE A 447 25.13 11.47 3.95
N PRO A 448 25.71 12.20 4.95
CA PRO A 448 25.40 11.97 6.36
C PRO A 448 23.89 12.02 6.63
N PHE A 449 23.41 11.21 7.57
CA PHE A 449 22.00 11.02 7.97
C PHE A 449 21.08 10.38 6.91
N ILE A 450 21.25 10.67 5.61
CA ILE A 450 20.44 10.06 4.53
C ILE A 450 20.94 8.63 4.25
N ASN A 451 22.23 8.38 4.41
CA ASN A 451 22.85 7.06 4.27
C ASN A 451 22.18 5.99 5.14
N LEU A 452 21.79 6.35 6.38
CA LEU A 452 21.10 5.43 7.28
C LEU A 452 19.74 4.98 6.71
N GLY A 453 18.98 5.91 6.13
CA GLY A 453 17.71 5.60 5.47
C GLY A 453 17.88 4.65 4.30
N LEU A 454 18.88 4.87 3.43
CA LEU A 454 19.17 3.99 2.30
C LEU A 454 19.68 2.62 2.77
N ALA A 455 20.51 2.57 3.82
CA ALA A 455 21.01 1.33 4.40
C ALA A 455 19.85 0.47 4.96
N ILE A 456 18.90 1.08 5.70
CA ILE A 456 17.69 0.43 6.19
C ILE A 456 16.83 -0.07 5.02
N TYR A 457 16.67 0.76 3.97
CA TYR A 457 15.92 0.39 2.78
C TYR A 457 16.51 -0.87 2.11
N MET A 458 17.82 -0.89 1.85
CA MET A 458 18.49 -2.05 1.26
C MET A 458 18.46 -3.30 2.16
N ALA A 459 18.50 -3.11 3.48
CA ALA A 459 18.56 -4.21 4.44
C ALA A 459 17.22 -4.92 4.63
N PHE A 460 16.10 -4.21 4.63
CA PHE A 460 14.81 -4.74 5.10
C PHE A 460 13.72 -4.82 4.02
N PHE A 461 13.76 -4.03 2.96
CA PHE A 461 12.73 -4.10 1.91
C PHE A 461 12.90 -5.33 1.02
N GLU A 462 11.82 -5.88 0.51
CA GLU A 462 11.86 -7.02 -0.41
C GLU A 462 12.24 -6.54 -1.82
N GLY A 463 13.07 -7.33 -2.51
CA GLY A 463 13.42 -7.07 -3.91
C GLY A 463 12.30 -7.47 -4.87
N GLU A 464 12.42 -7.05 -6.12
CA GLU A 464 11.50 -7.43 -7.18
C GLU A 464 11.59 -8.93 -7.46
N GLN A 465 10.46 -9.63 -7.35
CA GLN A 465 10.40 -11.08 -7.56
C GLN A 465 10.39 -11.51 -9.04
N SER A 466 10.22 -10.56 -9.96
CA SER A 466 10.29 -10.78 -11.42
C SER A 466 11.63 -10.33 -11.97
N ASP A 467 11.97 -10.79 -13.17
CA ASP A 467 13.11 -10.28 -13.94
C ASP A 467 12.94 -8.78 -14.17
N ASN A 468 14.03 -8.02 -14.09
CA ASN A 468 14.05 -6.59 -14.34
C ASN A 468 15.20 -6.21 -15.30
N GLU A 469 15.40 -4.92 -15.57
CA GLU A 469 16.43 -4.42 -16.49
C GLU A 469 17.87 -4.79 -16.07
N TYR A 470 18.10 -5.20 -14.82
CA TYR A 470 19.40 -5.56 -14.26
C TYR A 470 19.67 -7.08 -14.25
N GLY A 471 18.69 -7.89 -14.68
CA GLY A 471 18.85 -9.33 -14.81
C GLY A 471 17.72 -10.18 -14.22
N PRO A 472 17.89 -11.52 -14.27
CA PRO A 472 16.90 -12.44 -13.76
C PRO A 472 16.69 -12.30 -12.24
N SER A 473 15.48 -12.67 -11.79
CA SER A 473 15.15 -12.67 -10.37
C SER A 473 16.06 -13.62 -9.57
N PRO A 474 16.65 -13.17 -8.47
CA PRO A 474 17.47 -14.04 -7.61
C PRO A 474 16.63 -14.86 -6.62
N TYR A 475 15.29 -14.84 -6.73
CA TYR A 475 14.35 -15.54 -5.85
C TYR A 475 13.83 -16.85 -6.44
#